data_d14d0ef67578fe1666e4284ee9624a7a
#
_entry.id   d14d0ef67578fe1666e4284ee9624a7a
#
_cell.length_a   1.000
_cell.length_b   1.000
_cell.length_c   1.000
_cell.angle_alpha   90.00
_cell.angle_beta   90.00
_cell.angle_gamma   90.00
#
_symmetry.space_group_name_H-M   'P 1'
#
loop_
_entity.id
_entity.type
_entity.pdbx_description
1 polymer ?
#
loop_
_entity_poly.entity_id
_entity_poly.type
_entity_poly.pdbx_seq_one_letter_code
_entity_poly.pdbx_strand_id
1 'polypeptide(L)'
;MVQLGKYEKYLIEEFFDDYRAGDMTHNTFTRRVAFITGSMAAASGAMLLVGCTPDEVPRSTDPMPTAAPSSSTAGSGTAAAAVPGAKSPLSVPEGTAGLTTSTVRFPSSGTGISGYLARPDGAAAGPAVLVCHENRGLVPHIQDVARRFAKAGYSALALDLLSREGGTANMDADAVPGALTGAGAKRHVADFAAAFDYLASQDFVDPARIAMNGYCFGGGITWQASTELSGLAATAAFYGPAPDLNKVPAIKAAVFGVYAELDKRITGAMPALKDALAANNITHQLTVYPGVDHAFHNDTGQRYNEAQATAAWNDTLAWFKQHV
;
A
#
# COMPACT_ATOMS: atom_id res chain seq x y z
N MET A 1 17.65 23.78 -7.08
CA MET A 1 17.58 22.34 -7.41
C MET A 1 16.41 21.75 -6.65
N VAL A 2 15.56 20.94 -7.31
CA VAL A 2 14.49 20.20 -6.64
C VAL A 2 15.12 19.17 -5.71
N GLN A 3 14.75 19.19 -4.43
CA GLN A 3 15.19 18.18 -3.47
C GLN A 3 14.02 17.22 -3.23
N LEU A 4 14.17 15.97 -3.65
CA LEU A 4 13.17 14.92 -3.50
C LEU A 4 13.44 14.11 -2.23
N GLY A 5 12.39 13.87 -1.45
CA GLY A 5 12.43 12.87 -0.39
C GLY A 5 12.44 11.45 -0.96
N LYS A 6 12.65 10.47 -0.08
CA LYS A 6 12.76 9.05 -0.45
C LYS A 6 11.51 8.54 -1.20
N TYR A 7 10.32 8.86 -0.71
CA TYR A 7 9.07 8.37 -1.30
C TYR A 7 8.69 9.14 -2.56
N GLU A 8 8.98 10.45 -2.64
CA GLU A 8 8.77 11.22 -3.88
C GLU A 8 9.65 10.66 -5.00
N LYS A 9 10.94 10.46 -4.74
CA LYS A 9 11.86 9.87 -5.71
C LYS A 9 11.38 8.49 -6.13
N TYR A 10 11.06 7.62 -5.18
CA TYR A 10 10.54 6.27 -5.41
C TYR A 10 9.33 6.26 -6.35
N LEU A 11 8.31 7.12 -6.10
CA LEU A 11 7.10 7.15 -6.94
C LEU A 11 7.36 7.78 -8.32
N ILE A 12 8.24 8.77 -8.42
CA ILE A 12 8.59 9.35 -9.73
C ILE A 12 9.32 8.33 -10.59
N GLU A 13 10.26 7.56 -10.02
CA GLU A 13 10.94 6.46 -10.72
C GLU A 13 9.95 5.37 -11.15
N GLU A 14 8.99 4.99 -10.29
CA GLU A 14 7.94 4.03 -10.62
C GLU A 14 7.07 4.52 -11.78
N PHE A 15 6.62 5.77 -11.75
CA PHE A 15 5.82 6.34 -12.84
C PHE A 15 6.60 6.49 -14.14
N PHE A 16 7.91 6.70 -14.06
CA PHE A 16 8.77 6.73 -15.24
C PHE A 16 8.90 5.35 -15.87
N ASP A 17 9.05 4.30 -15.05
CA ASP A 17 9.05 2.92 -15.52
C ASP A 17 7.70 2.55 -16.15
N ASP A 18 6.56 2.93 -15.54
CA ASP A 18 5.22 2.75 -16.09
C ASP A 18 5.04 3.46 -17.45
N TYR A 19 5.54 4.70 -17.54
CA TYR A 19 5.49 5.47 -18.78
C TYR A 19 6.32 4.79 -19.88
N ARG A 20 7.54 4.37 -19.58
CA ARG A 20 8.42 3.67 -20.53
C ARG A 20 7.88 2.31 -20.98
N ALA A 21 7.19 1.61 -20.10
CA ALA A 21 6.51 0.34 -20.40
C ALA A 21 5.24 0.53 -21.26
N GLY A 22 4.73 1.76 -21.40
CA GLY A 22 3.47 2.06 -22.07
C GLY A 22 2.23 1.84 -21.20
N ASP A 23 2.41 1.58 -19.91
CA ASP A 23 1.32 1.40 -18.92
C ASP A 23 0.73 2.74 -18.47
N MET A 24 1.41 3.84 -18.75
CA MET A 24 1.01 5.20 -18.41
C MET A 24 1.22 6.15 -19.59
N THR A 25 0.26 7.08 -19.80
CA THR A 25 0.43 8.12 -20.81
C THR A 25 1.40 9.20 -20.33
N HIS A 26 2.06 9.89 -21.26
CA HIS A 26 2.92 11.03 -20.92
C HIS A 26 2.18 12.10 -20.10
N ASN A 27 0.93 12.41 -20.45
CA ASN A 27 0.13 13.38 -19.71
C ASN A 27 -0.13 12.94 -18.26
N THR A 28 -0.50 11.68 -18.03
CA THR A 28 -0.71 11.13 -16.68
C THR A 28 0.59 11.15 -15.88
N PHE A 29 1.71 10.73 -16.48
CA PHE A 29 3.04 10.80 -15.85
C PHE A 29 3.38 12.21 -15.39
N THR A 30 3.30 13.17 -16.32
CA THR A 30 3.57 14.57 -16.05
C THR A 30 2.69 15.14 -14.94
N ARG A 31 1.38 14.89 -14.99
CA ARG A 31 0.43 15.34 -13.96
C ARG A 31 0.79 14.81 -12.58
N ARG A 32 1.07 13.51 -12.45
CA ARG A 32 1.44 12.89 -11.17
C ARG A 32 2.72 13.46 -10.61
N VAL A 33 3.75 13.63 -11.45
CA VAL A 33 5.00 14.26 -11.01
C VAL A 33 4.78 15.72 -10.59
N ALA A 34 3.93 16.48 -11.31
CA ALA A 34 3.59 17.85 -10.95
C ALA A 34 2.85 17.91 -9.58
N PHE A 35 1.94 16.99 -9.29
CA PHE A 35 1.30 16.91 -7.98
C PHE A 35 2.29 16.54 -6.87
N ILE A 36 3.25 15.65 -7.12
CA ILE A 36 4.29 15.29 -6.13
C ILE A 36 5.21 16.49 -5.85
N THR A 37 5.58 17.25 -6.87
CA THR A 37 6.56 18.33 -6.75
C THR A 37 5.95 19.71 -6.54
N GLY A 38 4.63 19.84 -6.63
CA GLY A 38 3.87 21.06 -6.40
C GLY A 38 3.80 22.01 -7.61
N SER A 39 4.53 21.75 -8.70
CA SER A 39 4.45 22.55 -9.93
C SER A 39 5.04 21.85 -11.15
N MET A 40 4.63 22.28 -12.36
CA MET A 40 5.19 21.78 -13.63
C MET A 40 6.68 22.08 -13.78
N ALA A 41 7.14 23.26 -13.33
CA ALA A 41 8.56 23.61 -13.38
C ALA A 41 9.43 22.70 -12.48
N ALA A 42 8.94 22.40 -11.28
CA ALA A 42 9.59 21.45 -10.37
C ALA A 42 9.52 20.01 -10.90
N ALA A 43 8.42 19.62 -11.54
CA ALA A 43 8.26 18.32 -12.19
C ALA A 43 9.31 18.10 -13.27
N SER A 44 9.53 19.09 -14.15
CA SER A 44 10.56 19.03 -15.20
C SER A 44 11.95 18.75 -14.62
N GLY A 45 12.31 19.43 -13.53
CA GLY A 45 13.57 19.20 -12.83
C GLY A 45 13.65 17.82 -12.16
N ALA A 46 12.55 17.34 -11.57
CA ALA A 46 12.48 16.04 -10.93
C ALA A 46 12.59 14.88 -11.95
N MET A 47 11.94 15.01 -13.09
CA MET A 47 12.01 14.02 -14.18
C MET A 47 13.45 13.84 -14.69
N LEU A 48 14.19 14.94 -14.87
CA LEU A 48 15.61 14.85 -15.25
C LEU A 48 16.46 14.13 -14.21
N LEU A 49 16.15 14.27 -12.93
CA LEU A 49 16.88 13.59 -11.84
C LEU A 49 16.67 12.07 -11.83
N VAL A 50 15.56 11.59 -12.38
CA VAL A 50 15.27 10.15 -12.48
C VAL A 50 15.61 9.56 -13.85
N GLY A 51 16.28 10.34 -14.72
CA GLY A 51 16.82 9.86 -15.99
C GLY A 51 15.91 10.08 -17.21
N CYS A 52 14.85 10.89 -17.09
CA CYS A 52 14.07 11.30 -18.26
C CYS A 52 14.94 12.08 -19.23
N THR A 53 14.77 11.83 -20.53
CA THR A 53 15.41 12.66 -21.58
C THR A 53 14.72 14.02 -21.69
N PRO A 54 15.39 15.06 -22.25
CA PRO A 54 14.76 16.38 -22.44
C PRO A 54 13.46 16.33 -23.25
N ASP A 55 13.31 15.36 -24.17
CA ASP A 55 12.11 15.18 -24.98
C ASP A 55 10.93 14.58 -24.20
N GLU A 56 11.21 13.92 -23.08
CA GLU A 56 10.21 13.34 -22.16
C GLU A 56 9.77 14.34 -21.08
N VAL A 57 10.44 15.47 -20.96
CA VAL A 57 10.15 16.49 -19.94
C VAL A 57 9.21 17.56 -20.50
N PRO A 58 8.09 17.87 -19.81
CA PRO A 58 7.18 18.91 -20.29
C PRO A 58 7.80 20.29 -20.21
N ARG A 59 7.33 21.21 -21.07
CA ARG A 59 7.75 22.60 -21.01
C ARG A 59 7.22 23.29 -19.77
N SER A 60 8.04 24.12 -19.14
CA SER A 60 7.74 24.79 -17.86
C SER A 60 6.57 25.80 -17.89
N THR A 61 5.99 26.05 -19.06
CA THR A 61 4.88 27.00 -19.29
C THR A 61 3.50 26.36 -19.12
N ASP A 62 3.43 25.03 -18.95
CA ASP A 62 2.15 24.34 -18.80
C ASP A 62 1.56 24.63 -17.42
N PRO A 63 0.25 24.94 -17.32
CA PRO A 63 -0.39 25.15 -16.02
C PRO A 63 -0.45 23.85 -15.22
N MET A 64 -0.35 23.97 -13.90
CA MET A 64 -0.57 22.82 -13.02
C MET A 64 -2.00 22.30 -13.21
N PRO A 65 -2.19 20.97 -13.32
CA PRO A 65 -3.52 20.38 -13.42
C PRO A 65 -4.35 20.68 -12.18
N THR A 66 -5.60 21.06 -12.38
CA THR A 66 -6.57 21.22 -11.29
C THR A 66 -7.35 19.94 -11.08
N ALA A 67 -7.50 19.52 -9.81
CA ALA A 67 -8.30 18.37 -9.45
C ALA A 67 -9.77 18.63 -9.79
N ALA A 68 -10.40 17.72 -10.52
CA ALA A 68 -11.85 17.74 -10.74
C ALA A 68 -12.54 16.88 -9.65
N PRO A 69 -13.67 17.32 -9.07
CA PRO A 69 -14.39 16.52 -8.10
C PRO A 69 -15.01 15.29 -8.79
N SER A 70 -14.65 14.10 -8.31
CA SER A 70 -15.30 12.86 -8.71
C SER A 70 -16.63 12.71 -7.96
N SER A 71 -17.74 12.70 -8.68
CA SER A 71 -19.07 12.43 -8.13
C SER A 71 -19.26 10.91 -7.94
N SER A 72 -19.32 10.46 -6.68
CA SER A 72 -19.73 9.10 -6.35
C SER A 72 -21.21 9.07 -6.01
N THR A 73 -22.03 8.40 -6.80
CA THR A 73 -23.41 8.03 -6.45
C THR A 73 -23.38 6.72 -5.66
N ALA A 74 -23.78 6.78 -4.40
CA ALA A 74 -24.04 5.62 -3.57
C ALA A 74 -25.37 4.98 -3.98
N GLY A 75 -25.32 3.74 -4.47
CA GLY A 75 -26.50 2.91 -4.74
C GLY A 75 -26.60 1.79 -3.72
N SER A 76 -27.72 1.71 -3.02
CA SER A 76 -28.07 0.63 -2.10
C SER A 76 -28.70 -0.55 -2.85
N GLY A 77 -28.31 -1.80 -2.50
CA GLY A 77 -29.09 -3.01 -2.87
C GLY A 77 -28.28 -4.25 -3.23
N THR A 78 -27.99 -5.09 -2.28
CA THR A 78 -28.19 -6.56 -2.19
C THR A 78 -27.97 -7.46 -3.41
N ALA A 79 -26.83 -7.37 -4.04
CA ALA A 79 -26.16 -8.51 -4.70
C ALA A 79 -24.67 -8.28 -4.50
N ALA A 80 -23.91 -9.35 -4.24
CA ALA A 80 -22.46 -9.25 -4.08
C ALA A 80 -21.87 -8.54 -5.31
N ALA A 81 -21.43 -7.29 -5.15
CA ALA A 81 -20.98 -6.47 -6.27
C ALA A 81 -19.54 -6.87 -6.63
N ALA A 82 -19.35 -7.32 -7.87
CA ALA A 82 -18.03 -7.67 -8.39
C ALA A 82 -17.05 -6.49 -8.22
N VAL A 83 -15.82 -6.81 -7.86
CA VAL A 83 -14.75 -5.81 -7.75
C VAL A 83 -14.38 -5.33 -9.16
N PRO A 84 -14.46 -4.02 -9.45
CA PRO A 84 -14.20 -3.51 -10.79
C PRO A 84 -12.80 -3.89 -11.29
N GLY A 85 -12.73 -4.57 -12.44
CA GLY A 85 -11.46 -4.96 -13.08
C GLY A 85 -10.74 -6.13 -12.44
N ALA A 86 -11.26 -6.74 -11.37
CA ALA A 86 -10.64 -7.90 -10.74
C ALA A 86 -10.59 -9.11 -11.68
N LYS A 87 -9.42 -9.74 -11.74
CA LYS A 87 -9.14 -10.94 -12.57
C LYS A 87 -8.83 -12.17 -11.70
N SER A 88 -8.55 -11.97 -10.41
CA SER A 88 -8.13 -13.03 -9.51
C SER A 88 -9.31 -13.93 -9.10
N PRO A 89 -9.12 -15.28 -9.10
CA PRO A 89 -10.08 -16.20 -8.49
C PRO A 89 -10.20 -16.02 -6.96
N LEU A 90 -9.24 -15.29 -6.35
CA LEU A 90 -9.24 -14.95 -4.93
C LEU A 90 -10.09 -13.72 -4.61
N SER A 91 -10.59 -12.99 -5.63
CA SER A 91 -11.41 -11.80 -5.41
C SER A 91 -12.67 -12.13 -4.61
N VAL A 92 -12.96 -11.29 -3.62
CA VAL A 92 -14.13 -11.43 -2.73
C VAL A 92 -15.03 -10.22 -2.91
N PRO A 93 -16.16 -10.37 -3.59
CA PRO A 93 -17.12 -9.30 -3.82
C PRO A 93 -17.64 -8.66 -2.52
N GLU A 94 -18.02 -7.37 -2.60
CA GLU A 94 -18.76 -6.72 -1.51
C GLU A 94 -20.10 -7.43 -1.28
N GLY A 95 -20.52 -7.59 -0.02
CA GLY A 95 -21.72 -8.32 0.35
C GLY A 95 -21.59 -9.85 0.30
N THR A 96 -20.36 -10.40 0.22
CA THR A 96 -20.13 -11.85 0.32
C THR A 96 -20.66 -12.36 1.67
N ALA A 97 -21.49 -13.41 1.63
CA ALA A 97 -22.06 -14.04 2.82
C ALA A 97 -20.98 -14.57 3.76
N GLY A 98 -21.21 -14.47 5.07
CA GLY A 98 -20.27 -14.88 6.10
C GLY A 98 -19.23 -13.82 6.45
N LEU A 99 -19.34 -12.62 5.85
CA LEU A 99 -18.45 -11.47 6.15
C LEU A 99 -19.27 -10.24 6.53
N THR A 100 -18.87 -9.59 7.60
CA THR A 100 -19.32 -8.24 7.95
C THR A 100 -18.30 -7.21 7.47
N THR A 101 -18.78 -6.20 6.74
CA THR A 101 -17.96 -5.06 6.29
C THR A 101 -18.54 -3.75 6.80
N SER A 102 -17.67 -2.79 7.11
CA SER A 102 -18.07 -1.45 7.56
C SER A 102 -16.98 -0.42 7.33
N THR A 103 -17.37 0.83 7.16
CA THR A 103 -16.44 1.95 7.32
C THR A 103 -16.36 2.31 8.80
N VAL A 104 -15.14 2.29 9.34
CA VAL A 104 -14.88 2.68 10.73
C VAL A 104 -14.14 4.01 10.76
N ARG A 105 -14.24 4.72 11.91
CA ARG A 105 -13.54 5.97 12.14
C ARG A 105 -13.00 6.01 13.57
N PHE A 106 -11.74 6.39 13.72
CA PHE A 106 -11.05 6.49 15.00
C PHE A 106 -10.09 7.68 15.01
N PRO A 107 -9.74 8.23 16.19
CA PRO A 107 -8.85 9.38 16.28
C PRO A 107 -7.39 8.99 16.02
N SER A 108 -6.67 9.84 15.28
CA SER A 108 -5.21 9.83 15.17
C SER A 108 -4.69 11.26 15.19
N SER A 109 -3.83 11.60 16.16
CA SER A 109 -3.24 12.95 16.31
C SER A 109 -4.27 14.08 16.24
N GLY A 110 -5.41 13.90 16.92
CA GLY A 110 -6.49 14.91 16.99
C GLY A 110 -7.42 14.98 15.78
N THR A 111 -7.24 14.12 14.78
CA THR A 111 -8.10 14.06 13.59
C THR A 111 -8.71 12.66 13.45
N GLY A 112 -9.93 12.57 12.91
CA GLY A 112 -10.54 11.27 12.62
C GLY A 112 -9.98 10.66 11.35
N ILE A 113 -9.44 9.43 11.47
CA ILE A 113 -9.01 8.60 10.34
C ILE A 113 -10.09 7.58 10.06
N SER A 114 -10.36 7.30 8.79
CA SER A 114 -11.30 6.28 8.36
C SER A 114 -10.58 5.10 7.75
N GLY A 115 -11.24 3.93 7.81
CA GLY A 115 -10.78 2.73 7.16
C GLY A 115 -11.94 1.81 6.85
N TYR A 116 -11.69 0.88 5.95
CA TYR A 116 -12.60 -0.20 5.59
C TYR A 116 -12.25 -1.43 6.43
N LEU A 117 -13.17 -1.84 7.29
CA LEU A 117 -13.07 -3.03 8.11
C LEU A 117 -13.85 -4.17 7.48
N ALA A 118 -13.23 -5.32 7.31
CA ALA A 118 -13.86 -6.57 6.91
C ALA A 118 -13.50 -7.65 7.93
N ARG A 119 -14.48 -8.45 8.39
CA ARG A 119 -14.25 -9.53 9.35
C ARG A 119 -15.20 -10.70 9.12
N PRO A 120 -14.87 -11.90 9.58
CA PRO A 120 -15.81 -13.02 9.60
C PRO A 120 -17.04 -12.69 10.48
N ASP A 121 -18.23 -13.16 10.10
CA ASP A 121 -19.43 -13.02 10.92
C ASP A 121 -19.29 -13.80 12.21
N GLY A 122 -19.72 -13.20 13.32
CA GLY A 122 -19.76 -13.88 14.63
C GLY A 122 -18.40 -14.33 15.17
N ALA A 123 -17.29 -13.81 14.64
CA ALA A 123 -15.96 -14.17 15.10
C ALA A 123 -15.77 -13.82 16.59
N ALA A 124 -15.27 -14.79 17.36
CA ALA A 124 -14.66 -14.55 18.67
C ALA A 124 -13.34 -13.79 18.50
N ALA A 125 -12.72 -13.33 19.60
CA ALA A 125 -11.42 -12.69 19.57
C ALA A 125 -10.39 -13.54 18.79
N GLY A 126 -9.85 -12.98 17.71
CA GLY A 126 -9.00 -13.69 16.76
C GLY A 126 -7.94 -12.78 16.14
N PRO A 127 -7.19 -13.29 15.15
CA PRO A 127 -6.13 -12.52 14.52
C PRO A 127 -6.68 -11.36 13.69
N ALA A 128 -5.87 -10.29 13.59
CA ALA A 128 -6.20 -9.14 12.77
C ALA A 128 -5.05 -8.74 11.83
N VAL A 129 -5.40 -8.05 10.74
CA VAL A 129 -4.43 -7.53 9.76
C VAL A 129 -4.74 -6.07 9.45
N LEU A 130 -3.76 -5.21 9.64
CA LEU A 130 -3.74 -3.85 9.11
C LEU A 130 -3.31 -3.90 7.64
N VAL A 131 -4.09 -3.31 6.74
CA VAL A 131 -3.80 -3.31 5.29
C VAL A 131 -3.44 -1.91 4.82
N CYS A 132 -2.23 -1.76 4.28
CA CYS A 132 -1.75 -0.52 3.68
C CYS A 132 -1.88 -0.57 2.15
N HIS A 133 -2.61 0.39 1.60
CA HIS A 133 -2.88 0.50 0.17
C HIS A 133 -1.65 0.94 -0.63
N GLU A 134 -1.74 0.79 -1.96
CA GLU A 134 -0.77 1.27 -2.93
C GLU A 134 -0.80 2.82 -3.05
N ASN A 135 -0.06 3.36 -4.01
CA ASN A 135 -0.02 4.80 -4.32
C ASN A 135 -1.33 5.38 -4.89
N ARG A 136 -2.38 4.56 -5.00
CA ARG A 136 -3.72 4.95 -5.48
C ARG A 136 -4.72 5.21 -4.36
N GLY A 137 -4.31 5.08 -3.09
CA GLY A 137 -5.20 5.23 -1.95
C GLY A 137 -6.10 4.01 -1.69
N LEU A 138 -7.13 4.19 -0.87
CA LEU A 138 -8.11 3.13 -0.52
C LEU A 138 -9.11 2.92 -1.67
N VAL A 139 -8.68 2.23 -2.71
CA VAL A 139 -9.51 1.86 -3.87
C VAL A 139 -10.22 0.51 -3.67
N PRO A 140 -11.24 0.15 -4.51
CA PRO A 140 -11.98 -1.12 -4.38
C PRO A 140 -11.12 -2.38 -4.35
N HIS A 141 -9.97 -2.40 -5.05
CA HIS A 141 -9.01 -3.52 -4.97
C HIS A 141 -8.48 -3.75 -3.54
N ILE A 142 -8.12 -2.69 -2.82
CA ILE A 142 -7.61 -2.81 -1.44
C ILE A 142 -8.72 -3.21 -0.46
N GLN A 143 -9.95 -2.76 -0.69
CA GLN A 143 -11.12 -3.24 0.06
C GLN A 143 -11.36 -4.73 -0.19
N ASP A 144 -11.15 -5.20 -1.42
CA ASP A 144 -11.19 -6.62 -1.76
C ASP A 144 -10.09 -7.41 -1.04
N VAL A 145 -8.87 -6.90 -1.00
CA VAL A 145 -7.77 -7.52 -0.22
C VAL A 145 -8.15 -7.67 1.25
N ALA A 146 -8.79 -6.67 1.86
CA ALA A 146 -9.29 -6.77 3.23
C ALA A 146 -10.34 -7.88 3.36
N ARG A 147 -11.27 -8.02 2.41
CA ARG A 147 -12.25 -9.12 2.40
C ARG A 147 -11.62 -10.49 2.17
N ARG A 148 -10.54 -10.58 1.35
CA ARG A 148 -9.75 -11.83 1.19
C ARG A 148 -9.14 -12.27 2.53
N PHE A 149 -8.58 -11.35 3.31
CA PHE A 149 -8.11 -11.65 4.66
C PHE A 149 -9.26 -12.05 5.59
N ALA A 150 -10.40 -11.37 5.51
CA ALA A 150 -11.58 -11.74 6.30
C ALA A 150 -12.08 -13.15 5.95
N LYS A 151 -12.11 -13.52 4.67
CA LYS A 151 -12.43 -14.89 4.21
C LYS A 151 -11.41 -15.93 4.70
N ALA A 152 -10.16 -15.52 4.93
CA ALA A 152 -9.11 -16.36 5.49
C ALA A 152 -9.13 -16.41 7.04
N GLY A 153 -10.09 -15.75 7.70
CA GLY A 153 -10.29 -15.80 9.16
C GLY A 153 -9.69 -14.66 9.96
N TYR A 154 -9.21 -13.59 9.30
CA TYR A 154 -8.64 -12.40 9.97
C TYR A 154 -9.64 -11.25 10.01
N SER A 155 -9.62 -10.45 11.07
CA SER A 155 -10.25 -9.12 11.05
C SER A 155 -9.31 -8.16 10.35
N ALA A 156 -9.69 -7.66 9.15
CA ALA A 156 -8.80 -6.84 8.32
C ALA A 156 -9.27 -5.39 8.24
N LEU A 157 -8.38 -4.45 8.56
CA LEU A 157 -8.63 -3.01 8.51
C LEU A 157 -7.72 -2.35 7.48
N ALA A 158 -8.30 -1.93 6.36
CA ALA A 158 -7.62 -1.15 5.34
C ALA A 158 -7.83 0.35 5.59
N LEU A 159 -6.75 1.09 5.88
CA LEU A 159 -6.83 2.52 6.16
C LEU A 159 -6.97 3.34 4.88
N ASP A 160 -7.72 4.43 4.97
CA ASP A 160 -7.61 5.54 4.01
C ASP A 160 -6.62 6.58 4.56
N LEU A 161 -5.38 6.51 4.09
CA LEU A 161 -4.29 7.40 4.51
C LEU A 161 -4.52 8.87 4.11
N LEU A 162 -5.53 9.12 3.28
CA LEU A 162 -5.96 10.44 2.83
C LEU A 162 -7.23 10.93 3.54
N SER A 163 -7.59 10.32 4.67
CA SER A 163 -8.76 10.70 5.46
C SER A 163 -8.78 12.18 5.86
N ARG A 164 -7.59 12.76 6.11
CA ARG A 164 -7.45 14.19 6.46
C ARG A 164 -7.64 15.13 5.28
N GLU A 165 -7.38 14.63 4.08
CA GLU A 165 -7.55 15.32 2.80
C GLU A 165 -8.97 15.17 2.22
N GLY A 166 -9.88 14.56 2.98
CA GLY A 166 -11.28 14.33 2.58
C GLY A 166 -11.55 12.91 2.06
N GLY A 167 -10.54 12.05 2.06
CA GLY A 167 -10.61 10.64 1.64
C GLY A 167 -10.29 10.42 0.18
N THR A 168 -9.74 9.25 -0.11
CA THR A 168 -9.33 8.82 -1.46
C THR A 168 -10.44 8.97 -2.50
N ALA A 169 -11.67 8.60 -2.15
CA ALA A 169 -12.80 8.62 -3.08
C ALA A 169 -13.20 10.02 -3.58
N ASN A 170 -12.79 11.07 -2.87
CA ASN A 170 -13.10 12.47 -3.19
C ASN A 170 -11.93 13.21 -3.86
N MET A 171 -10.85 12.51 -4.19
CA MET A 171 -9.64 13.10 -4.73
C MET A 171 -9.43 12.72 -6.21
N ASP A 172 -8.87 13.65 -7.00
CA ASP A 172 -8.38 13.33 -8.34
C ASP A 172 -7.32 12.21 -8.26
N ALA A 173 -7.49 11.16 -9.05
CA ALA A 173 -6.62 9.98 -9.00
C ALA A 173 -5.14 10.30 -9.28
N ASP A 174 -4.85 11.34 -10.09
CA ASP A 174 -3.47 11.76 -10.37
C ASP A 174 -2.87 12.60 -9.23
N ALA A 175 -3.72 13.19 -8.35
CA ALA A 175 -3.28 13.95 -7.20
C ALA A 175 -2.97 13.05 -5.97
N VAL A 176 -3.55 11.85 -5.92
CA VAL A 176 -3.40 10.90 -4.78
C VAL A 176 -1.93 10.65 -4.43
N PRO A 177 -1.03 10.31 -5.37
CA PRO A 177 0.37 10.05 -5.04
C PRO A 177 1.08 11.27 -4.42
N GLY A 178 0.80 12.48 -4.93
CA GLY A 178 1.34 13.73 -4.39
C GLY A 178 0.85 14.00 -2.97
N ALA A 179 -0.43 13.77 -2.69
CA ALA A 179 -1.00 13.93 -1.36
C ALA A 179 -0.39 12.93 -0.35
N LEU A 180 -0.19 11.67 -0.76
CA LEU A 180 0.46 10.66 0.07
C LEU A 180 1.91 11.02 0.41
N THR A 181 2.71 11.44 -0.57
CA THR A 181 4.10 11.84 -0.33
C THR A 181 4.19 13.12 0.49
N GLY A 182 3.34 14.10 0.19
CA GLY A 182 3.28 15.38 0.94
C GLY A 182 2.88 15.22 2.40
N ALA A 183 2.05 14.21 2.70
CA ALA A 183 1.71 13.84 4.08
C ALA A 183 2.90 13.31 4.87
N GLY A 184 3.80 12.60 4.21
CA GLY A 184 5.01 12.04 4.76
C GLY A 184 4.82 10.72 5.52
N ALA A 185 5.78 9.83 5.36
CA ALA A 185 5.71 8.47 5.90
C ALA A 185 5.54 8.42 7.44
N LYS A 186 6.10 9.38 8.18
CA LYS A 186 5.94 9.46 9.63
C LYS A 186 4.47 9.62 10.04
N ARG A 187 3.70 10.44 9.31
CA ARG A 187 2.25 10.58 9.56
C ARG A 187 1.52 9.27 9.29
N HIS A 188 1.83 8.60 8.19
CA HIS A 188 1.20 7.33 7.85
C HIS A 188 1.49 6.24 8.88
N VAL A 189 2.71 6.14 9.39
CA VAL A 189 3.06 5.21 10.48
C VAL A 189 2.30 5.54 11.75
N ALA A 190 2.15 6.83 12.11
CA ALA A 190 1.35 7.25 13.27
C ALA A 190 -0.14 6.91 13.09
N ASP A 191 -0.67 6.97 11.86
CA ASP A 191 -2.05 6.55 11.59
C ASP A 191 -2.21 5.03 11.73
N PHE A 192 -1.19 4.25 11.32
CA PHE A 192 -1.18 2.79 11.56
C PHE A 192 -1.00 2.45 13.05
N ALA A 193 -0.27 3.23 13.83
CA ALA A 193 -0.21 3.06 15.29
C ALA A 193 -1.61 3.25 15.92
N ALA A 194 -2.33 4.31 15.54
CA ALA A 194 -3.69 4.53 16.01
C ALA A 194 -4.67 3.45 15.53
N ALA A 195 -4.48 2.91 14.33
CA ALA A 195 -5.26 1.79 13.82
C ALA A 195 -4.98 0.48 14.56
N PHE A 196 -3.72 0.26 14.96
CA PHE A 196 -3.34 -0.85 15.83
C PHE A 196 -4.07 -0.76 17.18
N ASP A 197 -4.01 0.40 17.84
CA ASP A 197 -4.69 0.63 19.11
C ASP A 197 -6.22 0.47 18.97
N TYR A 198 -6.79 0.95 17.86
CA TYR A 198 -8.21 0.76 17.55
C TYR A 198 -8.56 -0.73 17.43
N LEU A 199 -7.81 -1.52 16.64
CA LEU A 199 -8.06 -2.96 16.51
C LEU A 199 -7.86 -3.69 17.83
N ALA A 200 -6.79 -3.38 18.57
CA ALA A 200 -6.49 -3.99 19.87
C ALA A 200 -7.58 -3.73 20.93
N SER A 201 -8.38 -2.69 20.76
CA SER A 201 -9.52 -2.35 21.66
C SER A 201 -10.82 -3.07 21.29
N GLN A 202 -10.87 -3.80 20.17
CA GLN A 202 -12.09 -4.47 19.74
C GLN A 202 -12.24 -5.84 20.39
N ASP A 203 -13.43 -6.21 20.79
CA ASP A 203 -13.76 -7.48 21.45
C ASP A 203 -13.57 -8.71 20.56
N PHE A 204 -13.55 -8.52 19.24
CA PHE A 204 -13.32 -9.56 18.23
C PHE A 204 -11.84 -9.69 17.78
N VAL A 205 -10.90 -8.98 18.42
CA VAL A 205 -9.46 -9.01 18.11
C VAL A 205 -8.66 -9.48 19.32
N ASP A 206 -7.75 -10.42 19.11
CA ASP A 206 -6.68 -10.72 20.04
C ASP A 206 -5.53 -9.72 19.84
N PRO A 207 -5.25 -8.80 20.78
CA PRO A 207 -4.25 -7.75 20.61
C PRO A 207 -2.82 -8.27 20.46
N ALA A 208 -2.53 -9.51 20.87
CA ALA A 208 -1.24 -10.14 20.64
C ALA A 208 -1.08 -10.70 19.22
N ARG A 209 -2.16 -10.73 18.43
CA ARG A 209 -2.24 -11.38 17.13
C ARG A 209 -2.61 -10.40 16.02
N ILE A 210 -1.91 -9.25 15.96
CA ILE A 210 -2.12 -8.23 14.94
C ILE A 210 -0.92 -8.20 14.00
N ALA A 211 -1.19 -8.42 12.71
CA ALA A 211 -0.21 -8.29 11.62
C ALA A 211 -0.41 -6.99 10.83
N MET A 212 0.55 -6.68 9.96
CA MET A 212 0.41 -5.64 8.95
C MET A 212 0.83 -6.15 7.58
N ASN A 213 0.04 -5.83 6.55
CA ASN A 213 0.33 -6.12 5.16
C ASN A 213 0.24 -4.84 4.33
N GLY A 214 1.14 -4.66 3.37
CA GLY A 214 1.09 -3.48 2.50
C GLY A 214 1.72 -3.72 1.15
N TYR A 215 1.29 -2.94 0.15
CA TYR A 215 1.61 -3.11 -1.26
C TYR A 215 2.26 -1.85 -1.84
N CYS A 216 3.30 -1.97 -2.66
CA CYS A 216 3.94 -0.86 -3.35
C CYS A 216 4.40 0.23 -2.34
N PHE A 217 3.88 1.45 -2.46
CA PHE A 217 4.02 2.52 -1.45
C PHE A 217 3.70 1.99 -0.03
N GLY A 218 2.57 1.27 0.11
CA GLY A 218 2.18 0.64 1.38
C GLY A 218 3.12 -0.45 1.86
N GLY A 219 3.82 -1.15 0.96
CA GLY A 219 4.89 -2.08 1.32
C GLY A 219 6.06 -1.35 2.00
N GLY A 220 6.42 -0.17 1.49
CA GLY A 220 7.42 0.71 2.12
C GLY A 220 6.96 1.25 3.48
N ILE A 221 5.68 1.63 3.62
CA ILE A 221 5.09 2.04 4.91
C ILE A 221 5.08 0.87 5.90
N THR A 222 4.79 -0.36 5.43
CA THR A 222 4.83 -1.58 6.25
C THR A 222 6.24 -1.86 6.78
N TRP A 223 7.27 -1.73 5.93
CA TRP A 223 8.66 -1.81 6.38
C TRP A 223 9.01 -0.76 7.43
N GLN A 224 8.56 0.48 7.23
CA GLN A 224 8.81 1.53 8.22
C GLN A 224 8.02 1.29 9.51
N ALA A 225 6.76 0.90 9.43
CA ALA A 225 5.94 0.56 10.58
C ALA A 225 6.57 -0.59 11.41
N SER A 226 7.15 -1.59 10.76
CA SER A 226 7.85 -2.68 11.46
C SER A 226 9.01 -2.22 12.32
N THR A 227 9.65 -1.07 11.98
CA THR A 227 10.73 -0.47 12.79
C THR A 227 10.24 0.44 13.92
N GLU A 228 8.94 0.78 13.94
CA GLU A 228 8.39 1.78 14.88
C GLU A 228 7.26 1.22 15.76
N LEU A 229 6.52 0.19 15.30
CA LEU A 229 5.41 -0.44 16.04
C LEU A 229 5.85 -1.80 16.61
N SER A 230 6.21 -1.81 17.87
CA SER A 230 6.69 -3.01 18.57
C SER A 230 5.59 -4.05 18.88
N GLY A 231 4.31 -3.67 18.77
CA GLY A 231 3.16 -4.55 19.03
C GLY A 231 2.76 -5.45 17.86
N LEU A 232 3.30 -5.21 16.65
CA LEU A 232 3.00 -6.08 15.50
C LEU A 232 3.62 -7.47 15.70
N ALA A 233 2.81 -8.52 15.56
CA ALA A 233 3.26 -9.91 15.62
C ALA A 233 4.02 -10.30 14.33
N ALA A 234 3.47 -9.95 13.17
CA ALA A 234 4.11 -10.19 11.88
C ALA A 234 3.82 -9.07 10.87
N THR A 235 4.66 -8.99 9.83
CA THR A 235 4.42 -8.10 8.69
C THR A 235 4.66 -8.82 7.37
N ALA A 236 3.96 -8.39 6.30
CA ALA A 236 4.22 -8.80 4.92
C ALA A 236 4.27 -7.55 4.02
N ALA A 237 5.43 -7.25 3.48
CA ALA A 237 5.68 -6.07 2.66
C ALA A 237 5.90 -6.47 1.20
N PHE A 238 4.94 -6.13 0.33
CA PHE A 238 4.95 -6.44 -1.09
C PHE A 238 5.62 -5.32 -1.88
N TYR A 239 6.67 -5.66 -2.59
CA TYR A 239 7.40 -4.80 -3.54
C TYR A 239 7.53 -3.34 -3.08
N GLY A 240 7.78 -3.13 -1.80
CA GLY A 240 7.98 -1.82 -1.20
C GLY A 240 9.45 -1.49 -0.94
N PRO A 241 9.83 -0.20 -0.95
CA PRO A 241 11.20 0.21 -0.65
C PRO A 241 11.61 -0.17 0.78
N ALA A 242 12.80 -0.74 0.92
CA ALA A 242 13.37 -1.15 2.20
C ALA A 242 13.38 -0.01 3.25
N PRO A 243 13.32 -0.30 4.55
CA PRO A 243 13.39 0.72 5.60
C PRO A 243 14.79 1.36 5.67
N ASP A 244 14.97 2.33 6.54
CA ASP A 244 16.31 2.75 6.97
C ASP A 244 16.98 1.59 7.72
N LEU A 245 18.10 1.09 7.20
CA LEU A 245 18.80 -0.06 7.78
C LEU A 245 19.27 0.19 9.21
N ASN A 246 19.55 1.45 9.59
CA ASN A 246 19.89 1.81 10.96
C ASN A 246 18.72 1.60 11.95
N LYS A 247 17.50 1.52 11.46
CA LYS A 247 16.29 1.25 12.28
C LYS A 247 15.93 -0.23 12.38
N VAL A 248 16.54 -1.10 11.56
CA VAL A 248 16.28 -2.56 11.58
C VAL A 248 16.41 -3.17 12.97
N PRO A 249 17.39 -2.79 13.83
CA PRO A 249 17.50 -3.33 15.19
C PRO A 249 16.25 -3.14 16.07
N ALA A 250 15.38 -2.18 15.74
CA ALA A 250 14.15 -1.91 16.49
C ALA A 250 12.99 -2.88 16.14
N ILE A 251 13.08 -3.62 15.05
CA ILE A 251 12.03 -4.55 14.60
C ILE A 251 11.82 -5.65 15.65
N LYS A 252 10.54 -5.90 16.00
CA LYS A 252 10.12 -6.98 16.89
C LYS A 252 9.24 -8.01 16.17
N ALA A 253 8.56 -7.59 15.12
CA ALA A 253 7.71 -8.46 14.32
C ALA A 253 8.52 -9.51 13.54
N ALA A 254 7.91 -10.66 13.26
CA ALA A 254 8.38 -11.54 12.19
C ALA A 254 8.10 -10.86 10.82
N VAL A 255 9.10 -10.69 9.96
CA VAL A 255 8.95 -9.89 8.73
C VAL A 255 9.06 -10.74 7.46
N PHE A 256 8.08 -10.59 6.57
CA PHE A 256 8.06 -11.22 5.25
C PHE A 256 8.18 -10.16 4.15
N GLY A 257 9.21 -10.27 3.33
CA GLY A 257 9.42 -9.42 2.16
C GLY A 257 9.06 -10.17 0.88
N VAL A 258 8.13 -9.62 0.12
CA VAL A 258 7.66 -10.15 -1.19
C VAL A 258 8.24 -9.28 -2.30
N TYR A 259 9.05 -9.88 -3.15
CA TYR A 259 9.80 -9.18 -4.21
C TYR A 259 9.43 -9.73 -5.59
N ALA A 260 9.36 -8.85 -6.57
CA ALA A 260 9.20 -9.20 -7.98
C ALA A 260 10.58 -9.25 -8.65
N GLU A 261 10.88 -10.33 -9.37
CA GLU A 261 12.22 -10.54 -9.97
C GLU A 261 12.63 -9.39 -10.91
N LEU A 262 11.67 -8.87 -11.68
CA LEU A 262 11.93 -7.85 -12.70
C LEU A 262 12.00 -6.44 -12.12
N ASP A 263 11.45 -6.19 -10.93
CA ASP A 263 11.54 -4.91 -10.22
C ASP A 263 12.93 -4.71 -9.60
N LYS A 264 13.92 -4.41 -10.43
CA LYS A 264 15.32 -4.24 -10.00
C LYS A 264 15.50 -3.06 -9.04
N ARG A 265 14.66 -2.06 -9.12
CA ARG A 265 14.65 -0.88 -8.25
C ARG A 265 14.40 -1.25 -6.78
N ILE A 266 13.54 -2.23 -6.54
CA ILE A 266 13.21 -2.74 -5.20
C ILE A 266 14.10 -3.92 -4.81
N THR A 267 14.26 -4.91 -5.67
CA THR A 267 15.07 -6.10 -5.39
C THR A 267 16.55 -5.78 -5.17
N GLY A 268 17.06 -4.70 -5.76
CA GLY A 268 18.45 -4.27 -5.58
C GLY A 268 18.85 -3.95 -4.13
N ALA A 269 17.88 -3.53 -3.30
CA ALA A 269 18.11 -3.24 -1.88
C ALA A 269 17.99 -4.49 -0.97
N MET A 270 17.44 -5.61 -1.50
CA MET A 270 17.13 -6.80 -0.71
C MET A 270 18.38 -7.44 -0.05
N PRO A 271 19.55 -7.58 -0.69
CA PRO A 271 20.72 -8.18 -0.06
C PRO A 271 21.14 -7.45 1.22
N ALA A 272 21.29 -6.13 1.17
CA ALA A 272 21.66 -5.32 2.33
C ALA A 272 20.61 -5.38 3.46
N LEU A 273 19.33 -5.42 3.10
CA LEU A 273 18.26 -5.61 4.09
C LEU A 273 18.34 -7.00 4.74
N LYS A 274 18.56 -8.05 3.96
CA LYS A 274 18.73 -9.42 4.47
C LYS A 274 19.86 -9.51 5.47
N ASP A 275 21.01 -8.93 5.13
CA ASP A 275 22.18 -8.91 6.00
C ASP A 275 21.89 -8.17 7.32
N ALA A 276 21.21 -7.02 7.25
CA ALA A 276 20.81 -6.25 8.42
C ALA A 276 19.81 -7.00 9.32
N LEU A 277 18.83 -7.69 8.75
CA LEU A 277 17.87 -8.52 9.48
C LEU A 277 18.57 -9.69 10.19
N ALA A 278 19.46 -10.40 9.47
CA ALA A 278 20.21 -11.53 10.00
C ALA A 278 21.17 -11.08 11.13
N ALA A 279 21.89 -9.99 10.94
CA ALA A 279 22.82 -9.44 11.95
C ALA A 279 22.13 -9.04 13.27
N ASN A 280 20.83 -8.75 13.22
CA ASN A 280 20.02 -8.38 14.39
C ASN A 280 19.12 -9.51 14.89
N ASN A 281 19.28 -10.74 14.38
CA ASN A 281 18.47 -11.91 14.75
C ASN A 281 16.96 -11.69 14.56
N ILE A 282 16.54 -10.89 13.58
CA ILE A 282 15.14 -10.67 13.26
C ILE A 282 14.61 -11.90 12.50
N THR A 283 13.49 -12.45 12.96
CA THR A 283 12.78 -13.52 12.24
C THR A 283 12.31 -12.97 10.89
N HIS A 284 12.80 -13.52 9.78
CA HIS A 284 12.49 -12.99 8.46
C HIS A 284 12.47 -14.04 7.37
N GLN A 285 11.67 -13.75 6.34
CA GLN A 285 11.67 -14.43 5.05
C GLN A 285 11.65 -13.37 3.95
N LEU A 286 12.52 -13.49 2.95
CA LEU A 286 12.54 -12.63 1.77
C LEU A 286 12.45 -13.50 0.53
N THR A 287 11.33 -13.42 -0.20
CA THR A 287 11.04 -14.26 -1.35
C THR A 287 10.98 -13.43 -2.62
N VAL A 288 11.72 -13.86 -3.65
CA VAL A 288 11.67 -13.28 -5.01
C VAL A 288 10.80 -14.16 -5.88
N TYR A 289 9.73 -13.61 -6.43
CA TYR A 289 8.81 -14.30 -7.34
C TYR A 289 9.31 -14.14 -8.77
N PRO A 290 9.52 -15.26 -9.51
CA PRO A 290 10.18 -15.22 -10.81
C PRO A 290 9.27 -14.71 -11.93
N GLY A 291 9.86 -14.03 -12.90
CA GLY A 291 9.20 -13.62 -14.15
C GLY A 291 8.12 -12.54 -13.99
N VAL A 292 8.01 -11.90 -12.83
CA VAL A 292 7.01 -10.85 -12.57
C VAL A 292 7.67 -9.52 -12.23
N ASP A 293 6.91 -8.47 -12.47
CA ASP A 293 7.31 -7.09 -12.23
C ASP A 293 6.53 -6.47 -11.06
N HIS A 294 6.84 -5.22 -10.73
CA HIS A 294 6.14 -4.42 -9.71
C HIS A 294 4.63 -4.54 -9.83
N ALA A 295 3.91 -4.59 -8.69
CA ALA A 295 2.45 -4.70 -8.61
C ALA A 295 1.84 -5.99 -9.21
N PHE A 296 2.60 -7.10 -9.36
CA PHE A 296 2.11 -8.36 -9.91
C PHE A 296 0.94 -8.99 -9.14
N HIS A 297 0.72 -8.61 -7.88
CA HIS A 297 -0.41 -9.06 -7.07
C HIS A 297 -1.71 -8.31 -7.37
N ASN A 298 -1.63 -7.09 -7.90
CA ASN A 298 -2.81 -6.25 -8.16
C ASN A 298 -3.59 -6.77 -9.38
N ASP A 299 -4.65 -7.52 -9.13
CA ASP A 299 -5.47 -8.17 -10.16
C ASP A 299 -6.37 -7.22 -10.97
N THR A 300 -6.37 -5.94 -10.66
CA THR A 300 -6.99 -4.90 -11.50
C THR A 300 -5.99 -4.24 -12.45
N GLY A 301 -4.68 -4.48 -12.23
CA GLY A 301 -3.58 -3.94 -13.02
C GLY A 301 -3.23 -4.79 -14.25
N GLN A 302 -2.37 -4.23 -15.11
CA GLN A 302 -1.90 -4.93 -16.34
C GLN A 302 -0.80 -5.95 -16.03
N ARG A 303 0.01 -5.72 -14.99
CA ARG A 303 1.12 -6.58 -14.58
C ARG A 303 0.68 -7.76 -13.70
N TYR A 304 -0.63 -7.95 -13.50
CA TYR A 304 -1.14 -9.07 -12.73
C TYR A 304 -0.67 -10.41 -13.30
N ASN A 305 -0.12 -11.24 -12.42
CA ASN A 305 0.22 -12.62 -12.73
C ASN A 305 -0.47 -13.54 -11.72
N GLU A 306 -1.48 -14.27 -12.15
CA GLU A 306 -2.32 -15.09 -11.28
C GLU A 306 -1.52 -16.13 -10.49
N ALA A 307 -0.60 -16.83 -11.15
CA ALA A 307 0.19 -17.88 -10.52
C ALA A 307 1.07 -17.32 -9.39
N GLN A 308 1.83 -16.26 -9.67
CA GLN A 308 2.73 -15.67 -8.69
C GLN A 308 1.98 -14.87 -7.60
N ALA A 309 0.87 -14.21 -7.96
CA ALA A 309 0.02 -13.53 -7.00
C ALA A 309 -0.62 -14.51 -6.01
N THR A 310 -1.10 -15.67 -6.51
CA THR A 310 -1.66 -16.74 -5.68
C THR A 310 -0.58 -17.37 -4.79
N ALA A 311 0.62 -17.61 -5.31
CA ALA A 311 1.73 -18.11 -4.53
C ALA A 311 2.11 -17.13 -3.40
N ALA A 312 2.30 -15.84 -3.72
CA ALA A 312 2.62 -14.81 -2.73
C ALA A 312 1.53 -14.64 -1.67
N TRP A 313 0.26 -14.75 -2.06
CA TRP A 313 -0.87 -14.73 -1.12
C TRP A 313 -0.82 -15.92 -0.16
N ASN A 314 -0.62 -17.14 -0.68
CA ASN A 314 -0.55 -18.35 0.13
C ASN A 314 0.65 -18.31 1.09
N ASP A 315 1.82 -17.85 0.62
CA ASP A 315 3.01 -17.69 1.46
C ASP A 315 2.77 -16.64 2.57
N THR A 316 2.05 -15.56 2.26
CA THR A 316 1.64 -14.55 3.26
C THR A 316 0.74 -15.16 4.33
N LEU A 317 -0.28 -15.94 3.92
CA LEU A 317 -1.16 -16.61 4.87
C LEU A 317 -0.42 -17.67 5.72
N ALA A 318 0.51 -18.40 5.12
CA ALA A 318 1.36 -19.36 5.84
C ALA A 318 2.24 -18.65 6.87
N TRP A 319 2.85 -17.52 6.47
CA TRP A 319 3.65 -16.67 7.37
C TRP A 319 2.83 -16.14 8.55
N PHE A 320 1.66 -15.59 8.28
CA PHE A 320 0.78 -15.09 9.33
C PHE A 320 0.28 -16.21 10.24
N LYS A 321 -0.10 -17.36 9.67
CA LYS A 321 -0.51 -18.51 10.48
C LYS A 321 0.58 -19.00 11.46
N GLN A 322 1.85 -18.82 11.10
CA GLN A 322 2.97 -19.24 11.94
C GLN A 322 3.29 -18.22 13.05
N HIS A 323 3.03 -16.92 12.81
CA HIS A 323 3.55 -15.85 13.66
C HIS A 323 2.47 -14.96 14.29
N VAL A 324 1.20 -15.17 13.89
CA VAL A 324 0.02 -14.37 14.33
C VAL A 324 -1.09 -15.27 14.99
#